data_1597c004cefe055c49fdd27f045c5501
#
_entry.id   1597c004cefe055c49fdd27f045c5501
#
_cell.length_a   1.000
_cell.length_b   1.000
_cell.length_c   1.000
_cell.angle_alpha   90.00
_cell.angle_beta   90.00
_cell.angle_gamma   90.00
#
_symmetry.space_group_name_H-M   'P 1'
#
loop_
_entity.id
_entity.type
_entity.pdbx_description
1 polymer ?
#
loop_
_entity_poly.entity_id
_entity_poly.type
_entity_poly.pdbx_seq_one_letter_code
_entity_poly.pdbx_strand_id
1 'polypeptide(L)'
;MFEKTIIAASIMVLVTFGEACAQTPSRLNQFEAWGAYSYKSPKNTICYVLSVPLEALPTTVNHGDNFFLVTKRSDSPISFEPQFMAGYTLKEGSKVTVTIGNVDFDFFTKDSSAWLASSALEKQLVSAMRSGMSMTVKALSKRGTHTTYTYSLKGITAALNAVQKCH
;
A
#
# COMPACT_ATOMS: atom_id res chain seq x y z
N MET A 1 28.93 -2.87 -71.56
CA MET A 1 27.99 -3.56 -70.71
C MET A 1 28.56 -3.52 -69.31
N PHE A 2 28.09 -2.59 -68.50
CA PHE A 2 28.52 -2.43 -67.08
C PHE A 2 27.45 -2.98 -66.19
N GLU A 3 27.70 -4.10 -65.51
CA GLU A 3 26.82 -4.63 -64.48
C GLU A 3 27.02 -3.84 -63.20
N LYS A 4 25.92 -3.22 -62.68
CA LYS A 4 25.89 -2.55 -61.41
C LYS A 4 25.47 -3.55 -60.34
N THR A 5 26.41 -4.00 -59.52
CA THR A 5 26.16 -4.83 -58.34
C THR A 5 25.67 -3.91 -57.21
N ILE A 6 24.40 -4.05 -56.80
CA ILE A 6 23.83 -3.35 -55.66
C ILE A 6 24.06 -4.21 -54.42
N ILE A 7 24.93 -3.78 -53.52
CA ILE A 7 25.15 -4.39 -52.20
C ILE A 7 24.11 -3.81 -51.27
N ALA A 8 23.08 -4.60 -50.88
CA ALA A 8 22.13 -4.25 -49.85
C ALA A 8 22.76 -4.51 -48.49
N ALA A 9 23.11 -3.43 -47.77
CA ALA A 9 23.55 -3.51 -46.40
C ALA A 9 22.34 -3.64 -45.48
N SER A 10 22.08 -4.84 -44.95
CA SER A 10 21.05 -5.08 -43.92
C SER A 10 21.56 -4.56 -42.56
N ILE A 11 21.00 -3.46 -42.10
CA ILE A 11 21.22 -2.95 -40.75
C ILE A 11 20.38 -3.77 -39.78
N MET A 12 21.03 -4.65 -39.01
CA MET A 12 20.42 -5.44 -37.95
C MET A 12 20.33 -4.57 -36.70
N VAL A 13 19.12 -4.02 -36.41
CA VAL A 13 18.84 -3.26 -35.19
C VAL A 13 18.74 -4.26 -34.04
N LEU A 14 19.75 -4.31 -33.17
CA LEU A 14 19.69 -5.02 -31.91
C LEU A 14 18.80 -4.23 -30.93
N VAL A 15 17.57 -4.69 -30.76
CA VAL A 15 16.69 -4.19 -29.69
C VAL A 15 17.11 -4.86 -28.36
N THR A 16 17.84 -4.15 -27.52
CA THR A 16 18.15 -4.59 -26.17
C THR A 16 16.89 -4.43 -25.31
N PHE A 17 16.21 -5.52 -25.01
CA PHE A 17 15.18 -5.55 -23.99
C PHE A 17 15.85 -5.37 -22.63
N GLY A 18 15.76 -4.16 -22.05
CA GLY A 18 16.14 -3.94 -20.67
C GLY A 18 15.19 -4.72 -19.77
N GLU A 19 15.69 -5.72 -19.06
CA GLU A 19 14.93 -6.40 -18.01
C GLU A 19 14.62 -5.39 -16.91
N ALA A 20 13.33 -5.01 -16.80
CA ALA A 20 12.82 -4.28 -15.64
C ALA A 20 12.85 -5.23 -14.44
N CYS A 21 13.94 -5.21 -13.68
CA CYS A 21 14.06 -5.96 -12.43
C CYS A 21 13.07 -5.37 -11.43
N ALA A 22 11.87 -5.95 -11.33
CA ALA A 22 10.91 -5.62 -10.29
C ALA A 22 11.52 -6.02 -8.94
N GLN A 23 11.91 -5.03 -8.14
CA GLN A 23 12.50 -5.30 -6.83
C GLN A 23 11.42 -5.83 -5.88
N THR A 24 11.58 -7.07 -5.46
CA THR A 24 10.66 -7.71 -4.51
C THR A 24 10.89 -7.15 -3.11
N PRO A 25 9.82 -6.74 -2.39
CA PRO A 25 9.94 -6.32 -1.00
C PRO A 25 10.54 -7.42 -0.11
N SER A 26 11.46 -7.05 0.75
CA SER A 26 12.05 -7.94 1.75
C SER A 26 11.29 -7.80 3.06
N ARG A 27 10.85 -8.93 3.62
CA ARG A 27 10.24 -8.95 4.95
C ARG A 27 11.33 -8.84 6.01
N LEU A 28 11.26 -7.80 6.84
CA LEU A 28 12.21 -7.56 7.92
C LEU A 28 11.85 -8.39 9.16
N ASN A 29 10.56 -8.41 9.54
CA ASN A 29 10.07 -9.14 10.70
C ASN A 29 8.54 -9.27 10.67
N GLN A 30 7.99 -10.08 11.59
CA GLN A 30 6.57 -10.21 11.86
C GLN A 30 6.30 -9.90 13.33
N PHE A 31 5.27 -9.08 13.60
CA PHE A 31 4.81 -8.66 14.91
C PHE A 31 3.30 -8.91 14.99
N GLU A 32 2.91 -10.08 15.49
CA GLU A 32 1.50 -10.49 15.56
C GLU A 32 0.80 -10.35 14.19
N ALA A 33 -0.19 -9.45 14.09
CA ALA A 33 -0.95 -9.19 12.86
C ALA A 33 -0.22 -8.30 11.84
N TRP A 34 0.97 -7.75 12.16
CA TRP A 34 1.68 -6.76 11.34
C TRP A 34 3.04 -7.27 10.88
N GLY A 35 3.25 -7.34 9.57
CA GLY A 35 4.57 -7.53 8.97
C GLY A 35 5.30 -6.21 8.77
N ALA A 36 6.62 -6.19 9.01
CA ALA A 36 7.50 -5.09 8.67
C ALA A 36 8.29 -5.45 7.42
N TYR A 37 8.36 -4.52 6.47
CA TYR A 37 8.94 -4.72 5.14
C TYR A 37 9.83 -3.56 4.73
N SER A 38 10.76 -3.85 3.82
CA SER A 38 11.51 -2.83 3.10
C SER A 38 11.66 -3.20 1.63
N TYR A 39 11.76 -2.21 0.77
CA TYR A 39 12.24 -2.41 -0.59
C TYR A 39 13.15 -1.25 -1.01
N LYS A 40 14.14 -1.55 -1.87
CA LYS A 40 15.03 -0.54 -2.42
C LYS A 40 14.35 0.12 -3.62
N SER A 41 14.15 1.43 -3.53
CA SER A 41 13.79 2.28 -4.65
C SER A 41 15.08 2.84 -5.27
N PRO A 42 15.08 3.31 -6.54
CA PRO A 42 16.26 3.95 -7.14
C PRO A 42 16.79 5.15 -6.34
N LYS A 43 15.96 5.78 -5.52
CA LYS A 43 16.32 6.98 -4.76
C LYS A 43 16.58 6.71 -3.27
N ASN A 44 15.91 5.72 -2.67
CA ASN A 44 15.95 5.46 -1.23
C ASN A 44 15.43 4.06 -0.89
N THR A 45 15.62 3.65 0.36
CA THR A 45 14.92 2.48 0.93
C THR A 45 13.56 2.91 1.46
N ILE A 46 12.50 2.23 1.04
CA ILE A 46 11.13 2.44 1.52
C ILE A 46 10.82 1.36 2.55
N CYS A 47 10.42 1.80 3.74
CA CYS A 47 10.11 0.93 4.87
C CYS A 47 8.64 1.12 5.27
N TYR A 48 7.91 0.02 5.44
CA TYR A 48 6.49 0.06 5.75
C TYR A 48 6.07 -1.16 6.58
N VAL A 49 4.96 -1.03 7.24
CA VAL A 49 4.26 -2.14 7.88
C VAL A 49 2.96 -2.43 7.13
N LEU A 50 2.55 -3.69 7.15
CA LEU A 50 1.38 -4.17 6.43
C LEU A 50 0.63 -5.18 7.27
N SER A 51 -0.70 -5.10 7.25
CA SER A 51 -1.62 -6.10 7.78
C SER A 51 -2.70 -6.46 6.76
N VAL A 52 -3.22 -7.68 6.89
CA VAL A 52 -4.40 -8.16 6.16
C VAL A 52 -5.60 -8.20 7.08
N PRO A 53 -6.84 -8.08 6.58
CA PRO A 53 -8.02 -8.13 7.43
C PRO A 53 -8.23 -9.54 8.01
N LEU A 54 -8.72 -9.58 9.25
CA LEU A 54 -9.20 -10.82 9.90
C LEU A 54 -10.57 -11.24 9.37
N GLU A 55 -11.38 -10.25 8.96
CA GLU A 55 -12.72 -10.45 8.47
C GLU A 55 -13.01 -9.47 7.32
N ALA A 56 -13.74 -9.94 6.32
CA ALA A 56 -14.20 -9.16 5.17
C ALA A 56 -15.69 -9.43 4.92
N LEU A 57 -16.50 -8.38 4.92
CA LEU A 57 -17.95 -8.43 4.71
C LEU A 57 -18.36 -7.58 3.50
N PRO A 58 -19.44 -7.99 2.79
CA PRO A 58 -20.21 -9.22 2.94
C PRO A 58 -19.45 -10.44 2.40
N THR A 59 -19.61 -11.60 3.02
CA THR A 59 -18.90 -12.85 2.65
C THR A 59 -19.31 -13.43 1.28
N THR A 60 -20.36 -12.86 0.67
CA THR A 60 -20.91 -13.31 -0.62
C THR A 60 -20.21 -12.73 -1.84
N VAL A 61 -19.24 -11.85 -1.67
CA VAL A 61 -18.49 -11.21 -2.77
C VAL A 61 -17.00 -11.54 -2.70
N ASN A 62 -16.34 -11.51 -3.86
CA ASN A 62 -14.89 -11.59 -3.90
C ASN A 62 -14.28 -10.20 -3.59
N HIS A 63 -13.51 -10.14 -2.51
CA HIS A 63 -12.85 -8.91 -2.07
C HIS A 63 -11.48 -8.68 -2.70
N GLY A 64 -10.88 -9.70 -3.33
CA GLY A 64 -9.46 -9.69 -3.70
C GLY A 64 -8.54 -9.52 -2.49
N ASP A 65 -7.31 -9.11 -2.73
CA ASP A 65 -6.33 -8.86 -1.68
C ASP A 65 -6.47 -7.45 -1.11
N ASN A 66 -6.74 -7.35 0.19
CA ASN A 66 -6.91 -6.08 0.89
C ASN A 66 -5.83 -5.90 1.94
N PHE A 67 -5.23 -4.72 1.95
CA PHE A 67 -4.12 -4.40 2.84
C PHE A 67 -4.35 -3.07 3.56
N PHE A 68 -3.89 -3.01 4.80
CA PHE A 68 -3.66 -1.74 5.48
C PHE A 68 -2.17 -1.55 5.67
N LEU A 69 -1.62 -0.49 5.08
CA LEU A 69 -0.21 -0.16 5.11
C LEU A 69 0.03 1.08 5.94
N VAL A 70 1.20 1.15 6.56
CA VAL A 70 1.71 2.39 7.15
C VAL A 70 3.16 2.53 6.74
N THR A 71 3.41 3.48 5.85
CA THR A 71 4.73 3.73 5.27
C THR A 71 5.48 4.79 6.09
N LYS A 72 6.76 4.52 6.40
CA LYS A 72 7.64 5.53 6.99
C LYS A 72 7.95 6.61 5.94
N ARG A 73 7.71 7.87 6.26
CA ARG A 73 8.07 8.99 5.37
C ARG A 73 9.57 9.23 5.40
N SER A 74 10.17 9.50 4.25
CA SER A 74 11.61 9.79 4.13
C SER A 74 11.98 11.20 4.56
N ASP A 75 11.03 12.13 4.54
CA ASP A 75 11.19 13.53 4.90
C ASP A 75 11.16 13.79 6.42
N SER A 76 10.72 12.80 7.20
CA SER A 76 10.66 12.90 8.66
C SER A 76 10.82 11.53 9.34
N PRO A 77 11.77 11.40 10.28
CA PRO A 77 12.03 10.13 10.96
C PRO A 77 10.88 9.64 11.85
N ILE A 78 9.90 10.51 12.14
CA ILE A 78 8.78 10.22 13.06
C ILE A 78 7.43 10.26 12.34
N SER A 79 7.42 10.47 11.02
CA SER A 79 6.20 10.62 10.25
C SER A 79 5.87 9.35 9.47
N PHE A 80 4.60 8.98 9.51
CA PHE A 80 4.05 7.80 8.88
C PHE A 80 2.86 8.17 8.00
N GLU A 81 2.71 7.49 6.88
CA GLU A 81 1.59 7.63 5.95
C GLU A 81 0.75 6.35 5.95
N PRO A 82 -0.43 6.37 6.61
CA PRO A 82 -1.41 5.30 6.53
C PRO A 82 -2.10 5.26 5.17
N GLN A 83 -2.29 4.05 4.64
CA GLN A 83 -2.96 3.80 3.37
C GLN A 83 -3.82 2.55 3.47
N PHE A 84 -5.05 2.60 2.98
CA PHE A 84 -5.86 1.43 2.70
C PHE A 84 -5.75 1.07 1.22
N MET A 85 -5.50 -0.20 0.91
CA MET A 85 -5.50 -0.76 -0.44
C MET A 85 -6.56 -1.84 -0.53
N ALA A 86 -7.52 -1.66 -1.43
CA ALA A 86 -8.57 -2.63 -1.72
C ALA A 86 -8.18 -3.51 -2.91
N GLY A 87 -8.60 -4.78 -2.89
CA GLY A 87 -8.46 -5.70 -4.02
C GLY A 87 -9.42 -5.43 -5.19
N TYR A 88 -10.06 -4.26 -5.19
CA TYR A 88 -11.01 -3.79 -6.21
C TYR A 88 -10.97 -2.27 -6.34
N THR A 89 -11.55 -1.74 -7.42
CA THR A 89 -11.65 -0.29 -7.62
C THR A 89 -12.67 0.32 -6.67
N LEU A 90 -12.28 1.31 -5.89
CA LEU A 90 -13.14 2.11 -5.03
C LEU A 90 -14.01 3.07 -5.86
N LYS A 91 -15.16 3.47 -5.32
CA LYS A 91 -16.01 4.47 -5.98
C LYS A 91 -15.34 5.83 -5.88
N GLU A 92 -15.13 6.46 -7.03
CA GLU A 92 -14.54 7.80 -7.11
C GLU A 92 -15.36 8.82 -6.33
N GLY A 93 -14.68 9.71 -5.61
CA GLY A 93 -15.32 10.72 -4.76
C GLY A 93 -16.00 10.16 -3.50
N SER A 94 -15.97 8.83 -3.28
CA SER A 94 -16.41 8.26 -2.00
C SER A 94 -15.34 8.43 -0.93
N LYS A 95 -15.72 8.15 0.33
CA LYS A 95 -14.80 8.08 1.44
C LYS A 95 -14.62 6.63 1.87
N VAL A 96 -13.43 6.32 2.35
CA VAL A 96 -13.17 5.14 3.18
C VAL A 96 -13.09 5.62 4.62
N THR A 97 -13.89 5.04 5.51
CA THR A 97 -13.89 5.41 6.93
C THR A 97 -13.18 4.33 7.73
N VAL A 98 -12.14 4.74 8.46
CA VAL A 98 -11.40 3.90 9.42
C VAL A 98 -11.83 4.27 10.82
N THR A 99 -12.40 3.30 11.56
CA THR A 99 -12.89 3.49 12.94
C THR A 99 -11.97 2.75 13.91
N ILE A 100 -11.47 3.45 14.94
CA ILE A 100 -10.72 2.88 16.07
C ILE A 100 -11.38 3.33 17.37
N GLY A 101 -11.90 2.39 18.14
CA GLY A 101 -12.75 2.72 19.28
C GLY A 101 -13.98 3.52 18.85
N ASN A 102 -14.09 4.77 19.29
CA ASN A 102 -15.19 5.69 18.94
C ASN A 102 -14.75 6.84 18.03
N VAL A 103 -13.58 6.71 17.39
CA VAL A 103 -13.02 7.78 16.55
C VAL A 103 -13.00 7.32 15.10
N ASP A 104 -13.56 8.14 14.21
CA ASP A 104 -13.59 7.95 12.77
C ASP A 104 -12.56 8.82 12.07
N PHE A 105 -11.88 8.22 11.09
CA PHE A 105 -10.93 8.87 10.20
C PHE A 105 -11.38 8.67 8.76
N ASP A 106 -11.66 9.75 8.06
CA ASP A 106 -12.10 9.73 6.67
C ASP A 106 -10.90 9.83 5.72
N PHE A 107 -10.80 8.86 4.83
CA PHE A 107 -9.80 8.78 3.77
C PHE A 107 -10.43 9.16 2.43
N PHE A 108 -9.75 9.94 1.61
CA PHE A 108 -10.15 10.15 0.22
C PHE A 108 -9.70 8.97 -0.65
N THR A 109 -10.49 8.67 -1.69
CA THR A 109 -10.26 7.52 -2.58
C THR A 109 -9.60 7.94 -3.90
N LYS A 110 -8.71 7.08 -4.40
CA LYS A 110 -8.17 7.15 -5.76
C LYS A 110 -7.89 5.72 -6.24
N ASP A 111 -8.51 5.32 -7.34
CA ASP A 111 -8.43 3.96 -7.91
C ASP A 111 -8.81 2.88 -6.88
N SER A 112 -7.89 2.02 -6.48
CA SER A 112 -8.08 0.99 -5.45
C SER A 112 -7.50 1.36 -4.09
N SER A 113 -7.10 2.61 -3.88
CA SER A 113 -6.43 3.04 -2.66
C SER A 113 -7.09 4.24 -2.01
N ALA A 114 -6.84 4.43 -0.72
CA ALA A 114 -7.34 5.58 0.04
C ALA A 114 -6.30 6.08 1.05
N TRP A 115 -6.28 7.42 1.26
CA TRP A 115 -5.32 8.11 2.12
C TRP A 115 -6.00 9.20 2.95
N LEU A 116 -5.35 9.61 4.03
CA LEU A 116 -5.75 10.80 4.79
C LEU A 116 -5.33 12.10 4.08
N ALA A 117 -6.16 13.13 4.23
CA ALA A 117 -5.94 14.41 3.54
C ALA A 117 -4.85 15.29 4.19
N SER A 118 -4.41 14.97 5.41
CA SER A 118 -3.41 15.80 6.12
C SER A 118 -2.52 14.99 7.05
N SER A 119 -1.27 15.46 7.22
CA SER A 119 -0.30 14.88 8.14
C SER A 119 -0.70 14.97 9.62
N ALA A 120 -1.56 15.91 9.98
CA ALA A 120 -2.11 16.01 11.35
C ALA A 120 -3.05 14.84 11.65
N LEU A 121 -3.94 14.48 10.72
CA LEU A 121 -4.82 13.31 10.83
C LEU A 121 -4.02 12.01 10.80
N GLU A 122 -2.95 11.93 10.01
CA GLU A 122 -2.06 10.76 9.99
C GLU A 122 -1.45 10.49 11.37
N LYS A 123 -0.95 11.53 12.05
CA LYS A 123 -0.41 11.42 13.41
C LYS A 123 -1.46 10.96 14.42
N GLN A 124 -2.68 11.50 14.33
CA GLN A 124 -3.78 11.11 15.20
C GLN A 124 -4.19 9.64 14.99
N LEU A 125 -4.32 9.21 13.72
CA LEU A 125 -4.62 7.83 13.39
C LEU A 125 -3.54 6.87 13.90
N VAL A 126 -2.26 7.15 13.64
CA VAL A 126 -1.14 6.31 14.11
C VAL A 126 -1.12 6.22 15.63
N SER A 127 -1.43 7.31 16.34
CA SER A 127 -1.58 7.30 17.81
C SER A 127 -2.72 6.40 18.25
N ALA A 128 -3.89 6.50 17.61
CA ALA A 128 -5.05 5.65 17.88
C ALA A 128 -4.76 4.17 17.57
N MET A 129 -4.03 3.86 16.46
CA MET A 129 -3.61 2.51 16.14
C MET A 129 -2.71 1.90 17.23
N ARG A 130 -1.79 2.68 17.79
CA ARG A 130 -0.88 2.21 18.86
C ARG A 130 -1.60 1.89 20.17
N SER A 131 -2.71 2.55 20.46
CA SER A 131 -3.49 2.38 21.70
C SER A 131 -4.70 1.47 21.52
N GLY A 132 -5.17 1.23 20.29
CA GLY A 132 -6.33 0.42 19.99
C GLY A 132 -6.03 -1.09 19.96
N MET A 133 -7.09 -1.88 20.00
CA MET A 133 -7.02 -3.35 19.88
C MET A 133 -7.37 -3.83 18.48
N SER A 134 -8.28 -3.14 17.81
CA SER A 134 -8.76 -3.42 16.46
C SER A 134 -9.20 -2.15 15.76
N MET A 135 -9.29 -2.20 14.46
CA MET A 135 -9.88 -1.16 13.63
C MET A 135 -10.84 -1.76 12.61
N THR A 136 -11.85 -1.00 12.25
CA THR A 136 -12.81 -1.33 11.20
C THR A 136 -12.62 -0.36 10.04
N VAL A 137 -12.56 -0.89 8.81
CA VAL A 137 -12.46 -0.11 7.58
C VAL A 137 -13.71 -0.33 6.76
N LYS A 138 -14.47 0.74 6.48
CA LYS A 138 -15.67 0.72 5.65
C LYS A 138 -15.37 1.41 4.32
N ALA A 139 -15.72 0.76 3.22
CA ALA A 139 -15.46 1.26 1.88
C ALA A 139 -16.65 1.02 0.94
N LEU A 140 -16.68 1.75 -0.18
CA LEU A 140 -17.67 1.60 -1.23
C LEU A 140 -16.95 1.26 -2.54
N SER A 141 -17.28 0.12 -3.14
CA SER A 141 -16.73 -0.28 -4.43
C SER A 141 -17.33 0.55 -5.59
N LYS A 142 -16.62 0.62 -6.71
CA LYS A 142 -17.13 1.23 -7.96
C LYS A 142 -18.48 0.64 -8.40
N ARG A 143 -18.73 -0.64 -8.06
CA ARG A 143 -19.99 -1.35 -8.36
C ARG A 143 -21.12 -1.02 -7.40
N GLY A 144 -20.88 -0.22 -6.35
CA GLY A 144 -21.87 0.15 -5.34
C GLY A 144 -21.97 -0.83 -4.16
N THR A 145 -21.07 -1.79 -4.04
CA THR A 145 -21.04 -2.72 -2.90
C THR A 145 -20.38 -2.04 -1.70
N HIS A 146 -21.09 -1.98 -0.58
CA HIS A 146 -20.53 -1.60 0.71
C HIS A 146 -19.74 -2.78 1.28
N THR A 147 -18.50 -2.52 1.69
CA THR A 147 -17.60 -3.51 2.26
C THR A 147 -17.12 -3.07 3.65
N THR A 148 -16.87 -4.02 4.51
CA THR A 148 -16.35 -3.78 5.85
C THR A 148 -15.24 -4.78 6.15
N TYR A 149 -14.11 -4.28 6.65
CA TYR A 149 -12.94 -5.06 7.00
C TYR A 149 -12.60 -4.84 8.46
N THR A 150 -12.29 -5.92 9.18
CA THR A 150 -11.80 -5.86 10.56
C THR A 150 -10.32 -6.22 10.59
N TYR A 151 -9.48 -5.34 11.12
CA TYR A 151 -8.05 -5.56 11.31
C TYR A 151 -7.70 -5.62 12.79
N SER A 152 -6.78 -6.51 13.16
CA SER A 152 -6.16 -6.49 14.48
C SER A 152 -5.09 -5.40 14.55
N LEU A 153 -5.02 -4.69 15.68
CA LEU A 153 -3.95 -3.75 15.96
C LEU A 153 -2.85 -4.35 16.86
N LYS A 154 -2.96 -5.65 17.18
CA LYS A 154 -1.90 -6.35 17.94
C LYS A 154 -0.60 -6.37 17.14
N GLY A 155 0.46 -5.91 17.77
CA GLY A 155 1.81 -5.86 17.17
C GLY A 155 2.13 -4.58 16.40
N ILE A 156 1.17 -3.70 16.10
CA ILE A 156 1.41 -2.48 15.31
C ILE A 156 2.51 -1.58 15.90
N THR A 157 2.52 -1.40 17.23
CA THR A 157 3.52 -0.54 17.90
C THR A 157 4.93 -1.08 17.70
N ALA A 158 5.14 -2.39 17.87
CA ALA A 158 6.44 -3.04 17.65
C ALA A 158 6.86 -2.99 16.16
N ALA A 159 5.92 -3.21 15.24
CA ALA A 159 6.16 -3.14 13.81
C ALA A 159 6.59 -1.72 13.38
N LEU A 160 5.87 -0.67 13.81
CA LEU A 160 6.21 0.73 13.53
C LEU A 160 7.58 1.12 14.09
N ASN A 161 7.92 0.65 15.29
CA ASN A 161 9.24 0.90 15.89
C ASN A 161 10.36 0.21 15.10
N ALA A 162 10.10 -0.97 14.52
CA ALA A 162 11.07 -1.67 13.69
C ALA A 162 11.36 -0.91 12.38
N VAL A 163 10.31 -0.46 11.66
CA VAL A 163 10.50 0.28 10.40
C VAL A 163 11.00 1.71 10.61
N GLN A 164 10.83 2.27 11.81
CA GLN A 164 11.41 3.57 12.15
C GLN A 164 12.94 3.56 12.10
N LYS A 165 13.56 2.42 12.43
CA LYS A 165 15.02 2.20 12.41
C LYS A 165 15.53 1.73 11.04
N CYS A 166 14.65 1.48 10.09
CA CYS A 166 15.00 1.03 8.74
C CYS A 166 15.59 2.21 7.92
N HIS A 167 16.72 1.96 7.24
CA HIS A 167 17.48 2.94 6.44
C HIS A 167 17.75 2.41 5.03
#